data_150570a094985e332427712026bf56a7
#
_entry.id   150570a094985e332427712026bf56a7
#
_cell.length_a   1.000
_cell.length_b   1.000
_cell.length_c   1.000
_cell.angle_alpha   90.00
_cell.angle_beta   90.00
_cell.angle_gamma   90.00
#
_symmetry.space_group_name_H-M   'P 1'
#
loop_
_entity.id
_entity.type
_entity.pdbx_description
1 polymer ?
#
loop_
_entity_poly.entity_id
_entity_poly.type
_entity_poly.pdbx_seq_one_letter_code
_entity_poly.pdbx_strand_id
1 'polypeptide(L)'
;VLVKRGSLTFQTKFDNIAGSKPAGFIVYNNVPGDSLMLISVTTLDVPAAFISQENGQAMLAAADHHLTLVDGKTITPSSNYSMSDFSSWGVTPDLRLKPEVAAPGGNIYSSVPGGTYEFMSGTSMATPQMAGVSAVVLQRVQNDPLFASMSAREKVDVVQNLIMGTAAPIADPLQDTGDPYYPRKQGSGLTNVLAATTSSVYPTVKGAP
;
A
#
# COMPACT_ATOMS: atom_id res chain seq x y z
N VAL A 1 24.28 13.28 -3.18
CA VAL A 1 24.39 12.12 -4.09
C VAL A 1 23.00 11.63 -4.47
N LEU A 2 22.77 11.37 -5.76
CA LEU A 2 21.55 10.81 -6.32
C LEU A 2 21.78 9.35 -6.72
N VAL A 3 20.95 8.45 -6.21
CA VAL A 3 21.11 6.98 -6.37
C VAL A 3 19.80 6.37 -6.88
N LYS A 4 19.87 5.48 -7.86
CA LYS A 4 18.71 4.73 -8.33
C LYS A 4 18.34 3.64 -7.34
N ARG A 5 17.05 3.48 -7.02
CA ARG A 5 16.52 2.29 -6.35
C ARG A 5 16.84 1.04 -7.19
N GLY A 6 16.94 -0.10 -6.57
CA GLY A 6 17.22 -1.39 -7.23
C GLY A 6 17.25 -2.51 -6.19
N SER A 7 18.02 -3.55 -6.42
CA SER A 7 18.06 -4.74 -5.56
C SER A 7 18.80 -4.57 -4.23
N LEU A 8 19.69 -3.57 -4.12
CA LEU A 8 20.40 -3.29 -2.86
C LEU A 8 19.50 -2.55 -1.88
N THR A 9 19.67 -2.82 -0.56
CA THR A 9 18.99 -2.07 0.50
C THR A 9 19.43 -0.61 0.52
N PHE A 10 18.63 0.28 1.12
CA PHE A 10 19.03 1.68 1.27
C PHE A 10 20.27 1.82 2.16
N GLN A 11 20.38 0.99 3.21
CA GLN A 11 21.57 0.94 4.06
C GLN A 11 22.82 0.62 3.24
N THR A 12 22.82 -0.45 2.45
CA THR A 12 23.96 -0.83 1.61
C THR A 12 24.33 0.25 0.60
N LYS A 13 23.31 0.93 0.02
CA LYS A 13 23.56 2.04 -0.90
C LYS A 13 24.22 3.22 -0.21
N PHE A 14 23.79 3.55 1.02
CA PHE A 14 24.37 4.63 1.81
C PHE A 14 25.80 4.28 2.24
N ASP A 15 26.04 3.08 2.76
CA ASP A 15 27.35 2.62 3.19
C ASP A 15 28.39 2.69 2.06
N ASN A 16 27.99 2.36 0.84
CA ASN A 16 28.84 2.45 -0.35
C ASN A 16 29.30 3.87 -0.70
N ILE A 17 28.55 4.89 -0.30
CA ILE A 17 28.85 6.30 -0.59
C ILE A 17 29.30 7.10 0.63
N ALA A 18 29.13 6.57 1.84
CA ALA A 18 29.45 7.26 3.09
C ALA A 18 30.90 7.77 3.15
N GLY A 19 31.84 7.00 2.61
CA GLY A 19 33.25 7.40 2.51
C GLY A 19 33.51 8.66 1.70
N SER A 20 32.60 9.04 0.80
CA SER A 20 32.68 10.29 0.01
C SER A 20 32.16 11.51 0.74
N LYS A 21 31.62 11.36 1.98
CA LYS A 21 31.02 12.41 2.81
C LYS A 21 29.98 13.23 2.03
N PRO A 22 28.89 12.62 1.53
CA PRO A 22 27.89 13.31 0.75
C PRO A 22 27.17 14.36 1.61
N ALA A 23 26.84 15.52 1.03
CA ALA A 23 26.03 16.53 1.71
C ALA A 23 24.53 16.16 1.81
N GLY A 24 24.09 15.14 1.07
CA GLY A 24 22.74 14.60 1.09
C GLY A 24 22.63 13.29 0.33
N PHE A 25 21.59 12.50 0.66
CA PHE A 25 21.33 11.20 0.06
C PHE A 25 19.92 11.16 -0.54
N ILE A 26 19.84 11.15 -1.86
CA ILE A 26 18.57 11.10 -2.58
C ILE A 26 18.49 9.79 -3.34
N VAL A 27 17.41 9.06 -3.11
CA VAL A 27 17.10 7.85 -3.87
C VAL A 27 15.91 8.12 -4.78
N TYR A 28 16.03 7.81 -6.05
CA TYR A 28 14.90 7.88 -6.97
C TYR A 28 14.38 6.49 -7.31
N ASN A 29 13.07 6.38 -7.53
CA ASN A 29 12.42 5.12 -7.83
C ASN A 29 12.93 4.51 -9.14
N ASN A 30 12.95 3.20 -9.24
CA ASN A 30 13.35 2.45 -10.44
C ASN A 30 12.16 2.04 -11.32
N VAL A 31 10.93 2.34 -10.88
CA VAL A 31 9.67 2.10 -11.59
C VAL A 31 8.90 3.41 -11.74
N PRO A 32 8.08 3.56 -12.79
CA PRO A 32 7.21 4.73 -12.97
C PRO A 32 6.18 4.87 -11.84
N GLY A 33 5.69 6.08 -11.64
CA GLY A 33 4.64 6.41 -10.69
C GLY A 33 5.13 7.11 -9.42
N ASP A 34 4.17 7.60 -8.64
CA ASP A 34 4.40 8.43 -7.44
C ASP A 34 4.56 7.63 -6.14
N SER A 35 4.83 6.33 -6.24
CA SER A 35 5.03 5.49 -5.06
C SER A 35 6.31 5.89 -4.34
N LEU A 36 6.18 6.66 -3.27
CA LEU A 36 7.28 7.08 -2.42
C LEU A 36 7.52 6.07 -1.31
N MET A 37 8.76 5.91 -0.92
CA MET A 37 9.19 5.01 0.15
C MET A 37 9.98 5.77 1.20
N LEU A 38 9.87 5.36 2.46
CA LEU A 38 10.80 5.81 3.49
C LEU A 38 12.19 5.22 3.24
N ILE A 39 13.20 6.08 3.32
CA ILE A 39 14.60 5.66 3.34
C ILE A 39 14.93 5.17 4.75
N SER A 40 14.99 3.86 4.93
CA SER A 40 15.44 3.25 6.18
C SER A 40 16.95 3.04 6.15
N VAL A 41 17.68 3.90 6.86
CA VAL A 41 19.13 3.85 7.02
C VAL A 41 19.45 4.21 8.47
N THR A 42 20.05 3.29 9.22
CA THR A 42 20.32 3.46 10.64
C THR A 42 21.50 4.40 10.95
N THR A 43 22.40 4.58 9.98
CA THR A 43 23.61 5.39 10.11
C THR A 43 23.51 6.71 9.35
N LEU A 44 22.30 7.12 8.97
CA LEU A 44 22.08 8.31 8.17
C LEU A 44 22.33 9.58 9.00
N ASP A 45 23.37 10.32 8.62
CA ASP A 45 23.81 11.57 9.26
C ASP A 45 23.65 12.80 8.35
N VAL A 46 23.02 12.63 7.22
CA VAL A 46 22.77 13.68 6.21
C VAL A 46 21.31 13.73 5.80
N PRO A 47 20.80 14.87 5.31
CA PRO A 47 19.47 14.95 4.75
C PRO A 47 19.23 13.88 3.66
N ALA A 48 18.08 13.20 3.73
CA ALA A 48 17.75 12.16 2.76
C ALA A 48 16.32 12.33 2.24
N ALA A 49 16.13 11.99 0.96
CA ALA A 49 14.82 12.03 0.31
C ALA A 49 14.66 10.86 -0.66
N PHE A 50 13.42 10.36 -0.75
CA PHE A 50 13.00 9.45 -1.82
C PHE A 50 12.12 10.23 -2.80
N ILE A 51 12.41 10.10 -4.09
CA ILE A 51 11.69 10.81 -5.15
C ILE A 51 11.21 9.84 -6.23
N SER A 52 10.26 10.27 -7.05
CA SER A 52 9.77 9.46 -8.17
C SER A 52 10.87 9.18 -9.21
N GLN A 53 10.65 8.17 -10.05
CA GLN A 53 11.56 7.89 -11.16
C GLN A 53 11.71 9.09 -12.09
N GLU A 54 10.59 9.73 -12.39
CA GLU A 54 10.49 10.88 -13.29
C GLU A 54 11.32 12.07 -12.80
N ASN A 55 11.14 12.41 -11.51
CA ASN A 55 11.93 13.48 -10.87
C ASN A 55 13.43 13.14 -10.82
N GLY A 56 13.78 11.87 -10.55
CA GLY A 56 15.17 11.44 -10.56
C GLY A 56 15.82 11.52 -11.94
N GLN A 57 15.07 11.16 -12.98
CA GLN A 57 15.54 11.29 -14.38
C GLN A 57 15.65 12.76 -14.80
N ALA A 58 14.71 13.61 -14.40
CA ALA A 58 14.77 15.05 -14.64
C ALA A 58 16.00 15.68 -13.97
N MET A 59 16.31 15.29 -12.72
CA MET A 59 17.53 15.75 -12.04
C MET A 59 18.81 15.30 -12.74
N LEU A 60 18.85 14.08 -13.28
CA LEU A 60 20.01 13.59 -14.03
C LEU A 60 20.21 14.33 -15.36
N ALA A 61 19.11 14.76 -15.98
CA ALA A 61 19.13 15.49 -17.25
C ALA A 61 19.36 17.01 -17.10
N ALA A 62 19.25 17.54 -15.87
CA ALA A 62 19.41 18.95 -15.61
C ALA A 62 20.85 19.41 -15.88
N ALA A 63 21.02 20.58 -16.50
CA ALA A 63 22.33 21.19 -16.74
C ALA A 63 22.97 21.74 -15.46
N ASP A 64 22.12 22.10 -14.46
CA ASP A 64 22.55 22.56 -13.14
C ASP A 64 22.06 21.51 -12.11
N HIS A 65 22.98 21.05 -11.28
CA HIS A 65 22.72 20.05 -10.22
C HIS A 65 22.65 20.68 -8.83
N HIS A 66 22.34 21.97 -8.74
CA HIS A 66 22.03 22.61 -7.47
C HIS A 66 20.66 22.18 -6.96
N LEU A 67 20.61 21.71 -5.72
CA LEU A 67 19.38 21.32 -5.05
C LEU A 67 19.23 22.08 -3.73
N THR A 68 18.10 22.72 -3.54
CA THR A 68 17.73 23.33 -2.27
C THR A 68 16.67 22.45 -1.60
N LEU A 69 17.00 21.91 -0.42
CA LEU A 69 16.02 21.22 0.41
C LEU A 69 15.32 22.27 1.30
N VAL A 70 14.03 22.39 1.14
CA VAL A 70 13.19 23.26 1.99
C VAL A 70 12.35 22.38 2.93
N ASP A 71 12.24 22.79 4.19
CA ASP A 71 11.33 22.15 5.13
C ASP A 71 9.88 22.56 4.77
N GLY A 72 9.21 21.69 4.04
CA GLY A 72 7.83 21.92 3.61
C GLY A 72 7.01 20.65 3.74
N LYS A 73 6.07 20.62 4.70
CA LYS A 73 5.09 19.53 4.81
C LYS A 73 3.87 19.86 3.95
N THR A 74 3.91 19.52 2.67
CA THR A 74 2.68 19.44 1.87
C THR A 74 2.25 17.98 1.82
N ILE A 75 1.31 17.60 2.68
CA ILE A 75 0.61 16.32 2.56
C ILE A 75 -0.56 16.59 1.61
N THR A 76 -0.38 16.27 0.35
CA THR A 76 -1.50 16.21 -0.59
C THR A 76 -2.08 14.81 -0.50
N PRO A 77 -3.31 14.63 0.00
CA PRO A 77 -3.97 13.34 -0.08
C PRO A 77 -4.05 12.93 -1.54
N SER A 78 -3.43 11.82 -1.91
CA SER A 78 -3.63 11.26 -3.24
C SER A 78 -5.07 10.79 -3.35
N SER A 79 -5.83 11.35 -4.28
CA SER A 79 -7.15 10.82 -4.65
C SER A 79 -7.03 9.56 -5.53
N ASN A 80 -5.84 9.28 -6.03
CA ASN A 80 -5.57 8.15 -6.91
C ASN A 80 -4.79 7.08 -6.15
N TYR A 81 -5.47 5.98 -5.86
CA TYR A 81 -4.83 4.80 -5.31
C TYR A 81 -4.13 4.02 -6.42
N SER A 82 -2.94 3.52 -6.12
CA SER A 82 -2.20 2.60 -6.98
C SER A 82 -1.67 1.43 -6.16
N MET A 83 -1.47 0.29 -6.80
CA MET A 83 -0.85 -0.85 -6.14
C MET A 83 0.64 -0.61 -5.93
N SER A 84 1.10 -0.78 -4.70
CA SER A 84 2.52 -0.66 -4.36
C SER A 84 3.35 -1.78 -5.00
N ASP A 85 4.60 -1.47 -5.37
CA ASP A 85 5.51 -2.43 -6.01
C ASP A 85 5.83 -3.63 -5.14
N PHE A 86 5.85 -3.43 -3.82
CA PHE A 86 6.13 -4.48 -2.85
C PHE A 86 4.93 -5.40 -2.60
N SER A 87 3.74 -5.10 -3.15
CA SER A 87 2.57 -5.96 -3.01
C SER A 87 2.78 -7.29 -3.74
N SER A 88 2.57 -8.38 -3.04
CA SER A 88 2.70 -9.72 -3.64
C SER A 88 1.59 -10.01 -4.64
N TRP A 89 1.90 -10.81 -5.63
CA TRP A 89 0.96 -11.27 -6.64
C TRP A 89 0.49 -12.69 -6.33
N GLY A 90 -0.81 -12.97 -6.53
CA GLY A 90 -1.32 -14.33 -6.61
C GLY A 90 -1.07 -14.93 -7.99
N VAL A 91 -1.43 -16.13 -8.21
CA VAL A 91 -2.27 -17.01 -7.38
C VAL A 91 -1.41 -17.81 -6.39
N THR A 92 -2.05 -18.52 -5.43
CA THR A 92 -1.34 -19.48 -4.58
C THR A 92 -0.91 -20.71 -5.38
N PRO A 93 0.04 -21.54 -4.88
CA PRO A 93 0.45 -22.76 -5.57
C PRO A 93 -0.69 -23.76 -5.82
N ASP A 94 -1.75 -23.73 -5.00
CA ASP A 94 -2.98 -24.50 -5.18
C ASP A 94 -4.05 -23.77 -6.00
N LEU A 95 -3.64 -22.74 -6.76
CA LEU A 95 -4.44 -21.97 -7.71
C LEU A 95 -5.61 -21.18 -7.11
N ARG A 96 -5.61 -20.93 -5.80
CA ARG A 96 -6.60 -20.04 -5.19
C ARG A 96 -6.27 -18.58 -5.48
N LEU A 97 -7.30 -17.77 -5.70
CA LEU A 97 -7.13 -16.33 -5.86
C LEU A 97 -6.63 -15.69 -4.57
N LYS A 98 -5.50 -15.05 -4.65
CA LYS A 98 -4.91 -14.16 -3.64
C LYS A 98 -4.24 -12.97 -4.36
N PRO A 99 -4.19 -11.79 -3.72
CA PRO A 99 -4.93 -11.40 -2.52
C PRO A 99 -6.45 -11.38 -2.77
N GLU A 100 -7.28 -11.41 -1.72
CA GLU A 100 -8.72 -11.25 -1.87
C GLU A 100 -9.13 -9.79 -2.07
N VAL A 101 -8.45 -8.87 -1.35
CA VAL A 101 -8.68 -7.42 -1.38
C VAL A 101 -7.37 -6.67 -1.19
N ALA A 102 -7.39 -5.38 -1.45
CA ALA A 102 -6.31 -4.45 -1.15
C ALA A 102 -6.72 -3.47 -0.04
N ALA A 103 -5.73 -3.03 0.72
CA ALA A 103 -5.86 -1.96 1.72
C ALA A 103 -4.63 -1.04 1.66
N PRO A 104 -4.71 0.21 2.15
CA PRO A 104 -3.57 1.11 2.18
C PRO A 104 -2.38 0.52 2.93
N GLY A 105 -1.22 0.50 2.31
CA GLY A 105 0.01 -0.04 2.90
C GLY A 105 1.25 0.79 2.62
N GLY A 106 1.12 1.85 1.81
CA GLY A 106 2.20 2.77 1.49
C GLY A 106 2.14 4.05 2.31
N ASN A 107 3.28 4.47 2.90
CA ASN A 107 3.41 5.70 3.69
C ASN A 107 2.35 5.83 4.81
N ILE A 108 2.17 4.78 5.56
CA ILE A 108 1.21 4.76 6.68
C ILE A 108 1.87 5.36 7.92
N TYR A 109 1.31 6.48 8.39
CA TYR A 109 1.73 7.12 9.63
C TYR A 109 0.99 6.50 10.81
N SER A 110 1.72 5.87 11.71
CA SER A 110 1.13 5.18 12.85
C SER A 110 2.09 5.14 14.05
N SER A 111 1.56 4.72 15.20
CA SER A 111 2.34 4.55 16.43
C SER A 111 3.35 3.41 16.29
N VAL A 112 4.53 3.64 16.87
CA VAL A 112 5.60 2.64 16.95
C VAL A 112 6.04 2.47 18.41
N PRO A 113 6.78 1.40 18.75
CA PRO A 113 7.32 1.21 20.09
C PRO A 113 8.12 2.43 20.56
N GLY A 114 7.99 2.77 21.83
CA GLY A 114 8.65 3.94 22.41
C GLY A 114 7.76 5.19 22.50
N GLY A 115 6.46 5.09 22.14
CA GLY A 115 5.51 6.20 22.27
C GLY A 115 5.65 7.28 21.19
N THR A 116 6.29 6.94 20.08
CA THR A 116 6.48 7.82 18.92
C THR A 116 5.60 7.41 17.76
N TYR A 117 5.64 8.20 16.67
CA TYR A 117 4.90 7.94 15.43
C TYR A 117 5.86 8.04 14.27
N GLU A 118 5.74 7.09 13.33
CA GLU A 118 6.59 7.04 12.15
C GLU A 118 5.78 6.65 10.90
N PHE A 119 6.35 6.95 9.73
CA PHE A 119 5.85 6.47 8.46
C PHE A 119 6.46 5.12 8.13
N MET A 120 5.63 4.13 7.84
CA MET A 120 6.07 2.82 7.38
C MET A 120 5.31 2.40 6.13
N SER A 121 5.94 1.57 5.29
CA SER A 121 5.33 1.02 4.09
C SER A 121 5.51 -0.49 4.06
N GLY A 122 4.45 -1.19 3.71
CA GLY A 122 4.46 -2.65 3.59
C GLY A 122 3.06 -3.24 3.62
N THR A 123 2.91 -4.46 3.15
CA THR A 123 1.70 -5.25 3.37
C THR A 123 1.42 -5.48 4.86
N SER A 124 2.47 -5.40 5.69
CA SER A 124 2.36 -5.40 7.16
C SER A 124 1.58 -4.20 7.73
N MET A 125 1.48 -3.09 7.01
CA MET A 125 0.68 -1.91 7.38
C MET A 125 -0.75 -2.01 6.84
N ALA A 126 -0.95 -2.70 5.72
CA ALA A 126 -2.27 -3.00 5.18
C ALA A 126 -3.03 -4.03 6.03
N THR A 127 -2.35 -5.05 6.51
CA THR A 127 -2.96 -6.17 7.27
C THR A 127 -3.72 -5.73 8.53
N PRO A 128 -3.19 -4.91 9.44
CA PRO A 128 -3.92 -4.47 10.63
C PRO A 128 -5.13 -3.60 10.28
N GLN A 129 -5.09 -2.84 9.19
CA GLN A 129 -6.27 -2.12 8.71
C GLN A 129 -7.37 -3.11 8.31
N MET A 130 -7.01 -4.19 7.60
CA MET A 130 -7.97 -5.23 7.25
C MET A 130 -8.51 -5.97 8.47
N ALA A 131 -7.70 -6.18 9.50
CA ALA A 131 -8.17 -6.74 10.76
C ALA A 131 -9.23 -5.83 11.41
N GLY A 132 -9.00 -4.52 11.44
CA GLY A 132 -9.97 -3.53 11.92
C GLY A 132 -11.25 -3.50 11.09
N VAL A 133 -11.13 -3.48 9.77
CA VAL A 133 -12.28 -3.57 8.85
C VAL A 133 -13.11 -4.82 9.11
N SER A 134 -12.44 -5.97 9.19
CA SER A 134 -13.11 -7.26 9.45
C SER A 134 -13.84 -7.27 10.78
N ALA A 135 -13.27 -6.66 11.82
CA ALA A 135 -13.90 -6.55 13.14
C ALA A 135 -15.20 -5.72 13.09
N VAL A 136 -15.16 -4.57 12.39
CA VAL A 136 -16.34 -3.69 12.23
C VAL A 136 -17.44 -4.37 11.42
N VAL A 137 -17.09 -5.03 10.31
CA VAL A 137 -18.06 -5.77 9.49
C VAL A 137 -18.62 -6.98 10.26
N LEU A 138 -17.78 -7.69 11.02
CA LEU A 138 -18.23 -8.80 11.89
C LEU A 138 -19.20 -8.31 12.96
N GLN A 139 -18.93 -7.16 13.59
CA GLN A 139 -19.85 -6.56 14.56
C GLN A 139 -21.22 -6.30 13.94
N ARG A 140 -21.26 -5.76 12.72
CA ARG A 140 -22.53 -5.61 11.99
C ARG A 140 -23.22 -6.96 11.80
N VAL A 141 -22.53 -7.96 11.26
CA VAL A 141 -23.10 -9.29 10.99
C VAL A 141 -23.59 -9.99 12.26
N GLN A 142 -22.90 -9.79 13.39
CA GLN A 142 -23.32 -10.34 14.68
C GLN A 142 -24.61 -9.71 15.23
N ASN A 143 -24.81 -8.42 14.98
CA ASN A 143 -25.93 -7.65 15.51
C ASN A 143 -27.15 -7.58 14.55
N ASP A 144 -27.00 -8.00 13.30
CA ASP A 144 -28.08 -7.97 12.32
C ASP A 144 -28.95 -9.23 12.46
N PRO A 145 -30.27 -9.07 12.71
CA PRO A 145 -31.20 -10.20 12.82
C PRO A 145 -31.19 -11.14 11.60
N LEU A 146 -30.84 -10.64 10.42
CA LEU A 146 -30.75 -11.44 9.20
C LEU A 146 -29.79 -12.63 9.33
N PHE A 147 -28.73 -12.46 10.11
CA PHE A 147 -27.68 -13.46 10.30
C PHE A 147 -27.78 -14.19 11.67
N ALA A 148 -28.87 -13.98 12.42
CA ALA A 148 -28.99 -14.49 13.80
C ALA A 148 -28.89 -16.03 13.89
N SER A 149 -29.43 -16.74 12.90
CA SER A 149 -29.45 -18.22 12.87
C SER A 149 -28.17 -18.84 12.34
N MET A 150 -27.23 -18.01 11.79
CA MET A 150 -25.98 -18.49 11.20
C MET A 150 -24.97 -18.91 12.27
N SER A 151 -24.25 -19.98 12.01
CA SER A 151 -23.09 -20.39 12.79
C SER A 151 -21.98 -19.35 12.74
N ALA A 152 -21.02 -19.42 13.65
CA ALA A 152 -19.85 -18.54 13.65
C ALA A 152 -19.06 -18.62 12.35
N ARG A 153 -18.94 -19.80 11.74
CA ARG A 153 -18.26 -20.02 10.47
C ARG A 153 -18.98 -19.31 9.32
N GLU A 154 -20.29 -19.51 9.20
CA GLU A 154 -21.09 -18.85 8.16
C GLU A 154 -21.03 -17.32 8.28
N LYS A 155 -21.03 -16.78 9.51
CA LYS A 155 -20.87 -15.34 9.74
C LYS A 155 -19.50 -14.82 9.24
N VAL A 156 -18.43 -15.59 9.39
CA VAL A 156 -17.11 -15.23 8.85
C VAL A 156 -17.14 -15.23 7.33
N ASP A 157 -17.77 -16.20 6.70
CA ASP A 157 -17.90 -16.26 5.24
C ASP A 157 -18.76 -15.08 4.72
N VAL A 158 -19.81 -14.67 5.41
CA VAL A 158 -20.58 -13.45 5.11
C VAL A 158 -19.70 -12.20 5.20
N VAL A 159 -18.88 -12.08 6.25
CA VAL A 159 -17.94 -10.94 6.39
C VAL A 159 -16.99 -10.86 5.21
N GLN A 160 -16.40 -11.98 4.81
CA GLN A 160 -15.51 -12.05 3.66
C GLN A 160 -16.24 -11.64 2.37
N ASN A 161 -17.44 -12.17 2.16
CA ASN A 161 -18.25 -11.89 0.97
C ASN A 161 -18.69 -10.41 0.91
N LEU A 162 -19.03 -9.80 2.04
CA LEU A 162 -19.36 -8.38 2.12
C LEU A 162 -18.13 -7.51 1.78
N ILE A 163 -16.97 -7.82 2.36
CA ILE A 163 -15.74 -7.06 2.12
C ILE A 163 -15.33 -7.16 0.64
N MET A 164 -15.32 -8.37 0.09
CA MET A 164 -14.92 -8.59 -1.30
C MET A 164 -15.95 -8.03 -2.29
N GLY A 165 -17.23 -8.24 -2.03
CA GLY A 165 -18.31 -7.83 -2.93
C GLY A 165 -18.53 -6.32 -3.01
N THR A 166 -18.03 -5.56 -2.02
CA THR A 166 -18.14 -4.09 -1.97
C THR A 166 -16.81 -3.37 -2.20
N ALA A 167 -15.74 -4.11 -2.43
CA ALA A 167 -14.44 -3.52 -2.76
C ALA A 167 -14.50 -2.79 -4.11
N ALA A 168 -13.72 -1.72 -4.22
CA ALA A 168 -13.64 -0.91 -5.44
C ALA A 168 -12.38 -1.27 -6.24
N PRO A 169 -12.51 -1.73 -7.51
CA PRO A 169 -11.36 -1.97 -8.35
C PRO A 169 -10.48 -0.72 -8.51
N ILE A 170 -9.18 -0.89 -8.40
CA ILE A 170 -8.18 0.18 -8.54
C ILE A 170 -7.74 0.20 -10.01
N ALA A 171 -7.84 1.35 -10.65
CA ALA A 171 -7.35 1.54 -12.02
C ALA A 171 -5.82 1.39 -12.08
N ASP A 172 -5.32 0.74 -13.12
CA ASP A 172 -3.88 0.63 -13.37
C ASP A 172 -3.39 1.89 -14.09
N PRO A 173 -2.56 2.73 -13.46
CA PRO A 173 -2.09 3.97 -14.09
C PRO A 173 -1.18 3.73 -15.30
N LEU A 174 -0.75 2.51 -15.55
CA LEU A 174 0.02 2.12 -16.73
C LEU A 174 -0.85 1.71 -17.92
N GLN A 175 -2.17 1.69 -17.75
CA GLN A 175 -3.15 1.40 -18.81
C GLN A 175 -3.83 2.70 -19.24
N ASP A 176 -3.64 3.10 -20.48
CA ASP A 176 -4.28 4.30 -21.05
C ASP A 176 -5.81 4.21 -21.13
N THR A 177 -6.35 3.00 -21.01
CA THR A 177 -7.79 2.69 -21.08
C THR A 177 -8.52 2.87 -19.75
N GLY A 178 -7.79 3.10 -18.66
CA GLY A 178 -8.35 3.14 -17.29
C GLY A 178 -8.78 1.77 -16.76
N ASP A 179 -8.31 0.70 -17.38
CA ASP A 179 -8.59 -0.65 -16.94
C ASP A 179 -8.03 -0.91 -15.53
N PRO A 180 -8.70 -1.70 -14.70
CA PRO A 180 -8.23 -2.03 -13.37
C PRO A 180 -7.03 -2.96 -13.41
N TYR A 181 -6.23 -2.93 -12.34
CA TYR A 181 -5.20 -3.96 -12.14
C TYR A 181 -5.79 -5.36 -12.22
N TYR A 182 -4.98 -6.32 -12.66
CA TYR A 182 -5.40 -7.73 -12.69
C TYR A 182 -5.87 -8.22 -11.31
N PRO A 183 -6.93 -9.06 -11.24
CA PRO A 183 -7.41 -9.61 -9.96
C PRO A 183 -6.33 -10.30 -9.13
N ARG A 184 -5.35 -10.96 -9.75
CA ARG A 184 -4.22 -11.57 -9.04
C ARG A 184 -3.28 -10.56 -8.36
N LYS A 185 -3.41 -9.25 -8.66
CA LYS A 185 -2.63 -8.18 -8.03
C LYS A 185 -3.42 -7.44 -6.95
N GLN A 186 -4.71 -7.22 -7.16
CA GLN A 186 -5.55 -6.43 -6.25
C GLN A 186 -6.70 -7.20 -5.59
N GLY A 187 -6.97 -8.44 -6.00
CA GLY A 187 -8.19 -9.15 -5.61
C GLY A 187 -9.42 -8.47 -6.19
N SER A 188 -10.43 -8.27 -5.36
CA SER A 188 -11.64 -7.51 -5.70
C SER A 188 -11.42 -6.00 -5.73
N GLY A 189 -10.26 -5.51 -5.26
CA GLY A 189 -9.93 -4.08 -5.22
C GLY A 189 -9.74 -3.51 -3.81
N LEU A 190 -9.78 -2.20 -3.71
CA LEU A 190 -9.63 -1.45 -2.46
C LEU A 190 -10.85 -1.66 -1.57
N THR A 191 -10.62 -2.04 -0.33
CA THR A 191 -11.68 -2.25 0.67
C THR A 191 -12.45 -0.97 0.96
N ASN A 192 -13.78 -1.08 0.99
CA ASN A 192 -14.70 0.01 1.33
C ASN A 192 -15.52 -0.38 2.58
N VAL A 193 -15.10 0.11 3.74
CA VAL A 193 -15.73 -0.17 5.04
C VAL A 193 -17.18 0.26 5.06
N LEU A 194 -17.48 1.48 4.57
CA LEU A 194 -18.85 2.00 4.58
C LEU A 194 -19.76 1.11 3.73
N ALA A 195 -19.34 0.77 2.52
CA ALA A 195 -20.12 -0.10 1.65
C ALA A 195 -20.29 -1.51 2.27
N ALA A 196 -19.25 -2.09 2.85
CA ALA A 196 -19.31 -3.40 3.50
C ALA A 196 -20.24 -3.43 4.72
N THR A 197 -20.36 -2.32 5.46
CA THR A 197 -21.21 -2.23 6.64
C THR A 197 -22.65 -1.80 6.34
N THR A 198 -22.94 -1.24 5.15
CA THR A 198 -24.27 -0.75 4.78
C THR A 198 -24.93 -1.58 3.68
N SER A 199 -24.18 -2.41 2.95
CA SER A 199 -24.73 -3.25 1.88
C SER A 199 -25.77 -4.23 2.40
N SER A 200 -26.92 -4.30 1.75
CA SER A 200 -27.95 -5.33 1.98
C SER A 200 -27.78 -6.56 1.07
N VAL A 201 -26.75 -6.58 0.24
CA VAL A 201 -26.48 -7.64 -0.74
C VAL A 201 -25.02 -8.07 -0.64
N TYR A 202 -24.78 -9.37 -0.70
CA TYR A 202 -23.45 -9.95 -0.82
C TYR A 202 -23.47 -11.17 -1.75
N PRO A 203 -22.39 -11.40 -2.51
CA PRO A 203 -22.31 -12.56 -3.40
C PRO A 203 -22.18 -13.86 -2.59
N THR A 204 -22.81 -14.92 -3.08
CA THR A 204 -22.63 -16.27 -2.54
C THR A 204 -22.40 -17.24 -3.68
N VAL A 205 -21.66 -18.32 -3.41
CA VAL A 205 -21.51 -19.43 -4.36
C VAL A 205 -22.60 -20.45 -4.04
N LYS A 206 -23.27 -20.98 -5.06
CA LYS A 206 -24.36 -21.95 -4.87
C LYS A 206 -23.85 -23.15 -4.07
N GLY A 207 -24.47 -23.39 -2.91
CA GLY A 207 -24.14 -24.48 -2.00
C GLY A 207 -23.04 -24.17 -0.97
N ALA A 208 -22.54 -22.92 -0.93
CA ALA A 208 -21.73 -22.38 0.15
C ALA A 208 -22.43 -21.17 0.76
N PRO A 209 -22.33 -20.97 2.10
CA PRO A 209 -22.83 -19.77 2.73
C PRO A 209 -22.09 -18.52 2.23
#